data_d18a7a7358898add59407c30f8a338bf
#
_entry.id   d18a7a7358898add59407c30f8a338bf
#
_cell.length_a   1.000
_cell.length_b   1.000
_cell.length_c   1.000
_cell.angle_alpha   90.00
_cell.angle_beta   90.00
_cell.angle_gamma   90.00
#
_symmetry.space_group_name_H-M   'P 1'
#
loop_
_entity.id
_entity.type
_entity.pdbx_description
1 polymer ?
#
loop_
_entity_poly.entity_id
_entity_poly.type
_entity_poly.pdbx_seq_one_letter_code
_entity_poly.pdbx_strand_id
1 'polypeptide(L)'
;KECWLQEDPSNAIRLAVKQYAVDNQLAFFDVKNQEGFLRTLMLRQNSKGEWMVLFQLFREEKEQREKLFRFLLDKFPMIKTLLYVVNEKSNDSIYDQNVHTYFGDGFLMEEMDGLKFKIGPKSFFQTNYRQALELYRKTLEFADLKGDEVVYDLYTGTGTIAQYVARNAKQVIGIESVQAAIDSAKEHAQLNGLTNCTFYCGDMKDIFNDEFLANHPKAEVLITDPPRDGMHQKVVEQILKLSPDKIVYVSCNSATQARDLALMKDHYRLVKILPVDMFPQTHHVENIALLVKI
;
A
#
# COMPACT_ATOMS: atom_id res chain seq x y z
N LYS A 1 -22.01 1.82 -16.61
CA LYS A 1 -20.64 2.23 -16.91
C LYS A 1 -19.70 1.16 -16.37
N GLU A 2 -18.71 0.76 -17.15
CA GLU A 2 -17.72 -0.25 -16.81
C GLU A 2 -16.47 0.42 -16.24
N CYS A 3 -15.82 -0.22 -15.28
CA CYS A 3 -14.50 0.14 -14.79
C CYS A 3 -13.50 -0.87 -15.35
N TRP A 4 -12.45 -0.39 -16.01
CA TRP A 4 -11.42 -1.22 -16.63
C TRP A 4 -10.15 -1.37 -15.76
N LEU A 5 -10.11 -0.68 -14.60
CA LEU A 5 -8.99 -0.73 -13.67
C LEU A 5 -9.04 -1.92 -12.72
N GLN A 6 -10.19 -2.57 -12.63
CA GLN A 6 -10.40 -3.69 -11.71
C GLN A 6 -11.09 -4.84 -12.47
N GLU A 7 -10.64 -6.05 -12.22
CA GLU A 7 -11.20 -7.25 -12.83
C GLU A 7 -12.67 -7.49 -12.41
N ASP A 8 -13.39 -8.27 -13.22
CA ASP A 8 -14.71 -8.78 -12.82
C ASP A 8 -14.55 -9.80 -11.65
N PRO A 9 -15.54 -9.85 -10.74
CA PRO A 9 -16.87 -9.26 -10.84
C PRO A 9 -17.04 -7.87 -10.18
N SER A 10 -16.03 -6.99 -10.13
CA SER A 10 -16.17 -5.66 -9.51
C SER A 10 -17.36 -4.87 -10.04
N ASN A 11 -17.53 -4.84 -11.36
CA ASN A 11 -18.67 -4.19 -12.01
C ASN A 11 -19.99 -4.86 -11.65
N ALA A 12 -20.02 -6.19 -11.63
CA ALA A 12 -21.21 -6.96 -11.27
C ALA A 12 -21.64 -6.72 -9.82
N ILE A 13 -20.70 -6.71 -8.87
CA ILE A 13 -20.97 -6.40 -7.45
C ILE A 13 -21.53 -4.98 -7.33
N ARG A 14 -20.84 -3.98 -7.87
CA ARG A 14 -21.28 -2.58 -7.83
C ARG A 14 -22.66 -2.37 -8.43
N LEU A 15 -22.93 -2.98 -9.59
CA LEU A 15 -24.23 -2.87 -10.25
C LEU A 15 -25.34 -3.61 -9.50
N ALA A 16 -25.03 -4.76 -8.89
CA ALA A 16 -25.98 -5.49 -8.07
C ALA A 16 -26.36 -4.70 -6.81
N VAL A 17 -25.39 -4.06 -6.12
CA VAL A 17 -25.67 -3.16 -4.99
C VAL A 17 -26.57 -2.01 -5.42
N LYS A 18 -26.24 -1.36 -6.55
CA LYS A 18 -27.05 -0.26 -7.07
C LYS A 18 -28.48 -0.71 -7.39
N GLN A 19 -28.66 -1.83 -8.10
CA GLN A 19 -29.97 -2.33 -8.47
C GLN A 19 -30.79 -2.71 -7.24
N TYR A 20 -30.16 -3.44 -6.29
CA TYR A 20 -30.80 -3.78 -5.02
C TYR A 20 -31.29 -2.56 -4.26
N ALA A 21 -30.45 -1.51 -4.19
CA ALA A 21 -30.80 -0.27 -3.50
C ALA A 21 -32.01 0.43 -4.18
N VAL A 22 -32.07 0.45 -5.49
CA VAL A 22 -33.21 1.03 -6.24
C VAL A 22 -34.50 0.21 -6.00
N ASP A 23 -34.41 -1.11 -6.12
CA ASP A 23 -35.57 -2.01 -5.99
C ASP A 23 -36.16 -2.01 -4.56
N ASN A 24 -35.30 -1.81 -3.55
CA ASN A 24 -35.70 -1.78 -2.14
C ASN A 24 -35.79 -0.36 -1.57
N GLN A 25 -35.73 0.68 -2.41
CA GLN A 25 -35.85 2.10 -2.03
C GLN A 25 -34.83 2.53 -0.94
N LEU A 26 -33.62 1.97 -0.97
CA LEU A 26 -32.55 2.40 -0.07
C LEU A 26 -32.00 3.75 -0.53
N ALA A 27 -31.91 4.69 0.39
CA ALA A 27 -31.39 6.03 0.10
C ALA A 27 -29.88 6.00 -0.14
N PHE A 28 -29.45 6.60 -1.25
CA PHE A 28 -28.04 6.93 -1.46
C PHE A 28 -27.67 8.20 -0.69
N PHE A 29 -26.45 8.28 -0.21
CA PHE A 29 -25.96 9.42 0.53
C PHE A 29 -25.88 10.68 -0.35
N ASP A 30 -26.53 11.74 0.10
CA ASP A 30 -26.47 13.07 -0.48
C ASP A 30 -25.41 13.91 0.25
N VAL A 31 -24.30 14.18 -0.47
CA VAL A 31 -23.17 14.96 0.08
C VAL A 31 -23.58 16.39 0.47
N LYS A 32 -24.54 17.00 -0.26
CA LYS A 32 -24.96 18.36 -0.02
C LYS A 32 -25.84 18.48 1.24
N ASN A 33 -26.80 17.57 1.36
CA ASN A 33 -27.76 17.58 2.46
C ASN A 33 -27.28 16.77 3.67
N GLN A 34 -26.17 15.98 3.53
CA GLN A 34 -25.63 15.11 4.57
C GLN A 34 -26.70 14.15 5.13
N GLU A 35 -27.40 13.48 4.22
CA GLU A 35 -28.47 12.51 4.53
C GLU A 35 -28.41 11.29 3.60
N GLY A 36 -29.05 10.20 3.99
CA GLY A 36 -29.12 8.96 3.24
C GLY A 36 -28.63 7.77 4.05
N PHE A 37 -28.35 6.65 3.37
CA PHE A 37 -27.92 5.40 4.01
C PHE A 37 -26.63 4.87 3.37
N LEU A 38 -26.65 4.54 2.07
CA LEU A 38 -25.49 4.00 1.34
C LEU A 38 -24.55 5.11 0.93
N ARG A 39 -23.36 5.16 1.50
CA ARG A 39 -22.41 6.25 1.27
C ARG A 39 -21.30 5.86 0.29
N THR A 40 -20.49 4.86 0.62
CA THR A 40 -19.36 4.42 -0.20
C THR A 40 -19.29 2.91 -0.23
N LEU A 41 -18.92 2.35 -1.37
CA LEU A 41 -18.60 0.94 -1.56
C LEU A 41 -17.14 0.82 -1.95
N MET A 42 -16.34 0.15 -1.13
CA MET A 42 -14.97 -0.19 -1.45
C MET A 42 -14.87 -1.68 -1.76
N LEU A 43 -14.22 -1.99 -2.87
CA LEU A 43 -13.97 -3.35 -3.31
C LEU A 43 -12.45 -3.58 -3.38
N ARG A 44 -11.98 -4.67 -2.82
CA ARG A 44 -10.60 -5.13 -2.95
C ARG A 44 -10.60 -6.58 -3.38
N GLN A 45 -9.60 -6.94 -4.18
CA GLN A 45 -9.37 -8.29 -4.67
C GLN A 45 -7.94 -8.71 -4.36
N ASN A 46 -7.74 -10.00 -4.05
CA ASN A 46 -6.41 -10.61 -4.01
C ASN A 46 -6.13 -11.40 -5.30
N SER A 47 -4.89 -11.89 -5.43
CA SER A 47 -4.45 -12.69 -6.59
C SER A 47 -5.21 -14.02 -6.76
N LYS A 48 -5.91 -14.50 -5.73
CA LYS A 48 -6.71 -15.75 -5.73
C LYS A 48 -8.15 -15.52 -6.19
N GLY A 49 -8.52 -14.29 -6.56
CA GLY A 49 -9.89 -13.94 -6.95
C GLY A 49 -10.88 -13.86 -5.77
N GLU A 50 -10.39 -13.76 -4.54
CA GLU A 50 -11.21 -13.53 -3.36
C GLU A 50 -11.44 -12.02 -3.19
N TRP A 51 -12.63 -11.66 -2.70
CA TRP A 51 -13.05 -10.26 -2.58
C TRP A 51 -13.31 -9.84 -1.14
N MET A 52 -12.84 -8.64 -0.83
CA MET A 52 -13.27 -7.86 0.33
C MET A 52 -14.25 -6.80 -0.14
N VAL A 53 -15.38 -6.74 0.53
CA VAL A 53 -16.40 -5.71 0.32
C VAL A 53 -16.53 -4.91 1.60
N LEU A 54 -16.32 -3.59 1.53
CA LEU A 54 -16.55 -2.69 2.66
C LEU A 54 -17.59 -1.65 2.28
N PHE A 55 -18.63 -1.56 3.10
CA PHE A 55 -19.62 -0.50 3.01
C PHE A 55 -19.31 0.62 4.02
N GLN A 56 -19.33 1.86 3.54
CA GLN A 56 -19.57 2.98 4.42
C GLN A 56 -21.06 3.30 4.37
N LEU A 57 -21.70 3.22 5.52
CA LEU A 57 -23.09 3.60 5.74
C LEU A 57 -23.10 4.95 6.44
N PHE A 58 -23.98 5.86 6.04
CA PHE A 58 -24.06 7.15 6.70
C PHE A 58 -24.66 7.03 8.10
N ARG A 59 -25.66 6.16 8.25
CA ARG A 59 -26.30 5.86 9.53
C ARG A 59 -26.58 4.36 9.66
N GLU A 60 -26.81 3.89 10.88
CA GLU A 60 -27.16 2.50 11.12
C GLU A 60 -28.64 2.24 10.79
N GLU A 61 -28.90 1.37 9.83
CA GLU A 61 -30.20 0.85 9.46
C GLU A 61 -30.11 -0.69 9.43
N LYS A 62 -30.03 -1.30 10.60
CA LYS A 62 -29.66 -2.71 10.78
C LYS A 62 -30.46 -3.66 9.89
N GLU A 63 -31.79 -3.53 9.81
CA GLU A 63 -32.62 -4.45 9.04
C GLU A 63 -32.30 -4.35 7.54
N GLN A 64 -32.14 -3.15 7.01
CA GLN A 64 -31.82 -2.92 5.60
C GLN A 64 -30.40 -3.41 5.28
N ARG A 65 -29.46 -3.12 6.17
CA ARG A 65 -28.06 -3.59 6.07
C ARG A 65 -28.00 -5.12 6.02
N GLU A 66 -28.69 -5.81 6.94
CA GLU A 66 -28.72 -7.28 7.01
C GLU A 66 -29.28 -7.91 5.72
N LYS A 67 -30.35 -7.35 5.18
CA LYS A 67 -30.96 -7.84 3.93
C LYS A 67 -30.02 -7.66 2.74
N LEU A 68 -29.40 -6.48 2.61
CA LEU A 68 -28.45 -6.18 1.54
C LEU A 68 -27.23 -7.11 1.62
N PHE A 69 -26.67 -7.31 2.82
CA PHE A 69 -25.44 -8.10 2.99
C PHE A 69 -25.69 -9.59 2.71
N ARG A 70 -26.81 -10.15 3.15
CA ARG A 70 -27.20 -11.52 2.78
C ARG A 70 -27.39 -11.68 1.28
N PHE A 71 -28.11 -10.75 0.65
CA PHE A 71 -28.26 -10.76 -0.81
C PHE A 71 -26.92 -10.80 -1.54
N LEU A 72 -25.93 -10.03 -1.09
CA LEU A 72 -24.61 -10.01 -1.72
C LEU A 72 -23.84 -11.31 -1.51
N LEU A 73 -23.83 -11.85 -0.30
CA LEU A 73 -23.15 -13.11 0.01
C LEU A 73 -23.77 -14.29 -0.74
N ASP A 74 -25.08 -14.32 -0.89
CA ASP A 74 -25.79 -15.36 -1.66
C ASP A 74 -25.46 -15.26 -3.15
N LYS A 75 -25.34 -14.03 -3.67
CA LYS A 75 -25.12 -13.79 -5.10
C LYS A 75 -23.65 -13.90 -5.50
N PHE A 76 -22.71 -13.58 -4.61
CA PHE A 76 -21.27 -13.49 -4.90
C PHE A 76 -20.45 -14.34 -3.91
N PRO A 77 -20.37 -15.67 -4.11
CA PRO A 77 -19.68 -16.59 -3.20
C PRO A 77 -18.16 -16.36 -3.12
N MET A 78 -17.57 -15.56 -4.04
CA MET A 78 -16.16 -15.16 -4.00
C MET A 78 -15.89 -14.05 -2.97
N ILE A 79 -16.92 -13.47 -2.34
CA ILE A 79 -16.74 -12.52 -1.24
C ILE A 79 -16.20 -13.28 -0.03
N LYS A 80 -14.91 -13.10 0.24
CA LYS A 80 -14.20 -13.74 1.36
C LYS A 80 -14.45 -13.03 2.68
N THR A 81 -14.63 -11.72 2.62
CA THR A 81 -14.95 -10.91 3.81
C THR A 81 -15.82 -9.71 3.44
N LEU A 82 -16.83 -9.47 4.27
CA LEU A 82 -17.73 -8.33 4.15
C LEU A 82 -17.70 -7.51 5.43
N LEU A 83 -17.42 -6.23 5.26
CA LEU A 83 -17.17 -5.27 6.33
C LEU A 83 -18.11 -4.08 6.19
N TYR A 84 -18.32 -3.38 7.28
CA TYR A 84 -19.00 -2.09 7.24
C TYR A 84 -18.49 -1.12 8.30
N VAL A 85 -18.74 0.14 8.04
CA VAL A 85 -18.48 1.26 8.94
C VAL A 85 -19.69 2.18 8.92
N VAL A 86 -20.10 2.70 10.07
CA VAL A 86 -21.08 3.79 10.16
C VAL A 86 -20.31 5.08 10.28
N ASN A 87 -20.41 5.94 9.26
CA ASN A 87 -19.64 7.18 9.17
C ASN A 87 -20.56 8.38 8.93
N GLU A 88 -20.95 9.02 10.00
CA GLU A 88 -21.81 10.21 10.04
C GLU A 88 -21.03 11.54 9.84
N LYS A 89 -19.70 11.46 9.62
CA LYS A 89 -18.87 12.65 9.41
C LYS A 89 -19.10 13.28 8.03
N SER A 90 -18.68 14.53 7.87
CA SER A 90 -18.72 15.21 6.58
C SER A 90 -17.75 14.66 5.54
N ASN A 91 -16.68 13.97 5.95
CA ASN A 91 -15.70 13.33 5.07
C ASN A 91 -15.86 11.79 5.06
N ASP A 92 -15.30 11.13 4.06
CA ASP A 92 -15.38 9.68 3.84
C ASP A 92 -14.17 8.89 4.39
N SER A 93 -13.30 9.52 5.19
CA SER A 93 -12.18 8.84 5.85
C SER A 93 -12.67 7.79 6.84
N ILE A 94 -12.09 6.59 6.77
CA ILE A 94 -12.39 5.47 7.68
C ILE A 94 -11.28 5.20 8.70
N TYR A 95 -10.16 5.94 8.64
CA TYR A 95 -8.98 5.64 9.49
C TYR A 95 -9.26 5.76 10.99
N ASP A 96 -10.12 6.71 11.38
CA ASP A 96 -10.55 6.97 12.75
C ASP A 96 -11.89 6.30 13.11
N GLN A 97 -12.45 5.45 12.21
CA GLN A 97 -13.71 4.78 12.41
C GLN A 97 -13.52 3.32 12.84
N ASN A 98 -14.50 2.77 13.58
CA ASN A 98 -14.54 1.34 13.88
C ASN A 98 -15.07 0.57 12.68
N VAL A 99 -14.25 -0.30 12.12
CA VAL A 99 -14.67 -1.21 11.05
C VAL A 99 -15.23 -2.48 11.69
N HIS A 100 -16.45 -2.84 11.32
CA HIS A 100 -17.14 -4.04 11.79
C HIS A 100 -17.05 -5.14 10.74
N THR A 101 -16.63 -6.32 11.14
CA THR A 101 -16.66 -7.51 10.29
C THR A 101 -18.05 -8.15 10.39
N TYR A 102 -18.76 -8.19 9.26
CA TYR A 102 -20.05 -8.87 9.15
C TYR A 102 -19.88 -10.34 8.77
N PHE A 103 -18.95 -10.63 7.85
CA PHE A 103 -18.66 -11.97 7.37
C PHE A 103 -17.16 -12.14 7.11
N GLY A 104 -16.63 -13.34 7.34
CA GLY A 104 -15.23 -13.70 7.10
C GLY A 104 -14.28 -13.17 8.17
N ASP A 105 -12.98 -13.11 7.81
CA ASP A 105 -11.90 -12.84 8.77
C ASP A 105 -11.57 -11.35 8.93
N GLY A 106 -12.19 -10.46 8.16
CA GLY A 106 -11.93 -9.02 8.19
C GLY A 106 -10.72 -8.58 7.35
N PHE A 107 -10.07 -9.50 6.64
CA PHE A 107 -8.93 -9.23 5.77
C PHE A 107 -8.90 -10.18 4.57
N LEU A 108 -8.08 -9.84 3.57
CA LEU A 108 -7.67 -10.76 2.50
C LEU A 108 -6.22 -11.19 2.71
N MET A 109 -5.91 -12.42 2.35
CA MET A 109 -4.54 -12.90 2.30
C MET A 109 -4.01 -12.83 0.86
N GLU A 110 -3.03 -11.96 0.63
CA GLU A 110 -2.32 -11.89 -0.65
C GLU A 110 -1.06 -12.74 -0.60
N GLU A 111 -0.68 -13.31 -1.74
CA GLU A 111 0.54 -14.10 -1.86
C GLU A 111 1.36 -13.63 -3.08
N MET A 112 2.60 -13.21 -2.84
CA MET A 112 3.52 -12.71 -3.86
C MET A 112 4.85 -13.45 -3.77
N ASP A 113 5.18 -14.26 -4.77
CA ASP A 113 6.42 -15.05 -4.82
C ASP A 113 6.68 -15.83 -3.51
N GLY A 114 5.62 -16.41 -2.92
CA GLY A 114 5.69 -17.20 -1.69
C GLY A 114 5.70 -16.38 -0.39
N LEU A 115 5.65 -15.04 -0.47
CA LEU A 115 5.42 -14.18 0.68
C LEU A 115 3.93 -13.90 0.85
N LYS A 116 3.47 -13.92 2.11
CA LYS A 116 2.08 -13.71 2.47
C LYS A 116 1.90 -12.35 3.13
N PHE A 117 0.87 -11.63 2.71
CA PHE A 117 0.53 -10.31 3.22
C PHE A 117 -0.95 -10.26 3.59
N LYS A 118 -1.23 -9.80 4.79
CA LYS A 118 -2.59 -9.61 5.29
C LYS A 118 -3.07 -8.21 4.91
N ILE A 119 -4.08 -8.14 4.05
CA ILE A 119 -4.63 -6.89 3.54
C ILE A 119 -5.90 -6.55 4.30
N GLY A 120 -5.82 -5.62 5.24
CA GLY A 120 -6.97 -5.10 5.96
C GLY A 120 -7.69 -3.97 5.21
N PRO A 121 -8.86 -3.55 5.68
CA PRO A 121 -9.65 -2.49 5.05
C PRO A 121 -8.94 -1.12 5.08
N LYS A 122 -8.09 -0.87 6.06
CA LYS A 122 -7.33 0.38 6.22
C LYS A 122 -5.89 0.29 5.74
N SER A 123 -5.41 -0.91 5.38
CA SER A 123 -4.03 -1.10 4.91
C SER A 123 -3.85 -0.53 3.51
N PHE A 124 -2.77 0.23 3.30
CA PHE A 124 -2.32 0.49 1.95
C PHE A 124 -1.73 -0.81 1.37
N PHE A 125 -2.15 -1.17 0.18
CA PHE A 125 -1.59 -2.25 -0.60
C PHE A 125 -1.84 -1.95 -2.09
N GLN A 126 -0.87 -2.24 -2.95
CA GLN A 126 -0.99 -2.00 -4.39
C GLN A 126 -2.14 -2.83 -4.98
N THR A 127 -3.12 -2.17 -5.58
CA THR A 127 -4.35 -2.82 -6.05
C THR A 127 -4.16 -3.63 -7.31
N ASN A 128 -3.18 -3.29 -8.16
CA ASN A 128 -2.76 -4.12 -9.28
C ASN A 128 -1.61 -5.03 -8.83
N TYR A 129 -1.95 -6.18 -8.25
CA TYR A 129 -0.98 -7.12 -7.67
C TYR A 129 0.03 -7.66 -8.70
N ARG A 130 -0.37 -7.82 -9.97
CA ARG A 130 0.52 -8.32 -11.04
C ARG A 130 1.63 -7.31 -11.33
N GLN A 131 1.26 -6.05 -11.51
CA GLN A 131 2.23 -4.98 -11.76
C GLN A 131 3.03 -4.63 -10.49
N ALA A 132 2.42 -4.75 -9.31
CA ALA A 132 3.15 -4.60 -8.04
C ALA A 132 4.27 -5.66 -7.90
N LEU A 133 3.98 -6.91 -8.27
CA LEU A 133 4.98 -7.97 -8.26
C LEU A 133 6.13 -7.68 -9.24
N GLU A 134 5.84 -7.20 -10.45
CA GLU A 134 6.87 -6.77 -11.41
C GLU A 134 7.68 -5.57 -10.88
N LEU A 135 7.01 -4.60 -10.24
CA LEU A 135 7.69 -3.47 -9.59
C LEU A 135 8.70 -3.97 -8.54
N TYR A 136 8.29 -4.90 -7.66
CA TYR A 136 9.16 -5.45 -6.61
C TYR A 136 10.28 -6.31 -7.17
N ARG A 137 10.02 -7.12 -8.19
CA ARG A 137 11.06 -7.89 -8.90
C ARG A 137 12.12 -6.98 -9.52
N LYS A 138 11.68 -5.89 -10.17
CA LYS A 138 12.59 -4.91 -10.76
C LYS A 138 13.35 -4.10 -9.71
N THR A 139 12.72 -3.78 -8.59
CA THR A 139 13.38 -3.14 -7.45
C THR A 139 14.50 -4.05 -6.90
N LEU A 140 14.23 -5.34 -6.71
CA LEU A 140 15.23 -6.33 -6.29
C LEU A 140 16.35 -6.49 -7.34
N GLU A 141 16.00 -6.56 -8.64
CA GLU A 141 16.98 -6.63 -9.74
C GLU A 141 17.92 -5.41 -9.71
N PHE A 142 17.39 -4.21 -9.46
CA PHE A 142 18.19 -2.98 -9.40
C PHE A 142 19.05 -2.92 -8.15
N ALA A 143 18.55 -3.41 -7.02
CA ALA A 143 19.32 -3.53 -5.78
C ALA A 143 20.53 -4.47 -5.96
N ASP A 144 20.39 -5.53 -6.78
CA ASP A 144 21.46 -6.50 -7.10
C ASP A 144 22.16 -7.01 -5.83
N LEU A 145 21.37 -7.53 -4.89
CA LEU A 145 21.84 -8.00 -3.58
C LEU A 145 22.56 -9.34 -3.70
N LYS A 146 23.61 -9.52 -2.89
CA LYS A 146 24.45 -10.75 -2.86
C LYS A 146 24.24 -11.58 -1.58
N GLY A 147 23.49 -11.03 -0.60
CA GLY A 147 23.14 -11.70 0.64
C GLY A 147 23.88 -11.20 1.90
N ASP A 148 24.84 -10.32 1.73
CA ASP A 148 25.66 -9.76 2.82
C ASP A 148 25.39 -8.27 3.09
N GLU A 149 24.54 -7.64 2.30
CA GLU A 149 24.22 -6.22 2.44
C GLU A 149 23.19 -5.94 3.54
N VAL A 150 23.37 -4.81 4.19
CA VAL A 150 22.36 -4.12 4.99
C VAL A 150 21.56 -3.21 4.05
N VAL A 151 20.25 -3.36 4.02
CA VAL A 151 19.34 -2.58 3.19
C VAL A 151 18.50 -1.67 4.08
N TYR A 152 18.40 -0.39 3.76
CA TYR A 152 17.40 0.49 4.33
C TYR A 152 16.24 0.66 3.36
N ASP A 153 15.01 0.49 3.84
CA ASP A 153 13.76 0.71 3.10
C ASP A 153 13.01 1.89 3.72
N LEU A 154 13.17 3.07 3.11
CA LEU A 154 12.55 4.31 3.57
C LEU A 154 11.14 4.45 2.98
N TYR A 155 10.17 4.86 3.82
CA TYR A 155 8.75 4.87 3.52
C TYR A 155 8.22 3.44 3.28
N THR A 156 8.62 2.52 4.15
CA THR A 156 8.42 1.07 3.96
C THR A 156 6.94 0.64 3.94
N GLY A 157 6.01 1.49 4.37
CA GLY A 157 4.59 1.17 4.45
C GLY A 157 4.34 -0.08 5.30
N THR A 158 3.60 -1.04 4.76
CA THR A 158 3.36 -2.35 5.40
C THR A 158 4.52 -3.35 5.22
N GLY A 159 5.69 -2.87 4.82
CA GLY A 159 6.92 -3.66 4.70
C GLY A 159 6.97 -4.58 3.48
N THR A 160 6.22 -4.29 2.43
CA THR A 160 6.15 -5.18 1.24
C THR A 160 7.47 -5.26 0.50
N ILE A 161 8.09 -4.12 0.16
CA ILE A 161 9.39 -4.08 -0.52
C ILE A 161 10.47 -4.61 0.42
N ALA A 162 10.50 -4.15 1.68
CA ALA A 162 11.44 -4.62 2.69
C ALA A 162 11.49 -6.15 2.78
N GLN A 163 10.33 -6.79 2.90
CA GLN A 163 10.25 -8.25 3.01
C GLN A 163 10.58 -8.97 1.71
N TYR A 164 10.24 -8.37 0.57
CA TYR A 164 10.56 -8.93 -0.72
C TYR A 164 12.07 -9.03 -0.93
N VAL A 165 12.83 -8.00 -0.54
CA VAL A 165 14.28 -7.97 -0.66
C VAL A 165 15.01 -8.70 0.48
N ALA A 166 14.36 -8.88 1.64
CA ALA A 166 14.97 -9.48 2.84
C ALA A 166 15.50 -10.91 2.61
N ARG A 167 14.90 -11.65 1.68
CA ARG A 167 15.37 -13.00 1.31
C ARG A 167 16.75 -13.00 0.65
N ASN A 168 17.19 -11.85 0.15
CA ASN A 168 18.45 -11.66 -0.55
C ASN A 168 19.38 -10.67 0.17
N ALA A 169 19.07 -10.26 1.40
CA ALA A 169 19.82 -9.32 2.20
C ALA A 169 20.26 -9.94 3.52
N LYS A 170 21.36 -9.45 4.07
CA LYS A 170 21.80 -9.79 5.43
C LYS A 170 20.81 -9.24 6.48
N GLN A 171 20.41 -8.00 6.31
CA GLN A 171 19.46 -7.31 7.19
C GLN A 171 18.71 -6.23 6.41
N VAL A 172 17.44 -6.05 6.75
CA VAL A 172 16.61 -4.94 6.24
C VAL A 172 16.10 -4.10 7.40
N ILE A 173 16.26 -2.79 7.29
CA ILE A 173 15.74 -1.79 8.22
C ILE A 173 14.71 -0.95 7.50
N GLY A 174 13.43 -1.09 7.90
CA GLY A 174 12.32 -0.33 7.35
C GLY A 174 11.91 0.83 8.27
N ILE A 175 11.62 1.99 7.70
CA ILE A 175 11.16 3.18 8.42
C ILE A 175 9.85 3.68 7.80
N GLU A 176 8.85 3.96 8.65
CA GLU A 176 7.52 4.44 8.26
C GLU A 176 6.92 5.33 9.34
N SER A 177 6.16 6.32 8.96
CA SER A 177 5.54 7.27 9.88
C SER A 177 4.23 6.75 10.52
N VAL A 178 3.56 5.80 9.89
CA VAL A 178 2.25 5.28 10.31
C VAL A 178 2.42 4.04 11.17
N GLN A 179 2.11 4.15 12.47
CA GLN A 179 2.27 3.03 13.43
C GLN A 179 1.52 1.77 12.99
N ALA A 180 0.28 1.88 12.50
CA ALA A 180 -0.50 0.73 12.04
C ALA A 180 0.14 0.01 10.82
N ALA A 181 0.88 0.73 9.98
CA ALA A 181 1.63 0.13 8.88
C ALA A 181 2.86 -0.63 9.41
N ILE A 182 3.56 -0.08 10.39
CA ILE A 182 4.69 -0.76 11.07
C ILE A 182 4.22 -2.02 11.80
N ASP A 183 3.07 -1.97 12.49
CA ASP A 183 2.50 -3.14 13.15
C ASP A 183 2.18 -4.24 12.13
N SER A 184 1.60 -3.86 10.98
CA SER A 184 1.37 -4.78 9.85
C SER A 184 2.69 -5.33 9.28
N ALA A 185 3.71 -4.49 9.12
CA ALA A 185 5.02 -4.92 8.62
C ALA A 185 5.66 -5.98 9.52
N LYS A 186 5.58 -5.80 10.85
CA LYS A 186 6.06 -6.78 11.84
C LYS A 186 5.25 -8.08 11.79
N GLU A 187 3.91 -7.99 11.72
CA GLU A 187 3.02 -9.15 11.57
C GLU A 187 3.37 -9.95 10.29
N HIS A 188 3.57 -9.25 9.19
CA HIS A 188 3.91 -9.88 7.91
C HIS A 188 5.30 -10.55 7.96
N ALA A 189 6.31 -9.89 8.56
CA ALA A 189 7.64 -10.49 8.71
C ALA A 189 7.58 -11.78 9.54
N GLN A 190 6.82 -11.79 10.64
CA GLN A 190 6.59 -12.98 11.45
C GLN A 190 5.86 -14.07 10.65
N LEU A 191 4.79 -13.72 9.90
CA LEU A 191 4.02 -14.63 9.08
C LEU A 191 4.89 -15.32 8.01
N ASN A 192 5.88 -14.59 7.49
CA ASN A 192 6.82 -15.06 6.45
C ASN A 192 8.10 -15.69 7.02
N GLY A 193 8.24 -15.78 8.35
CA GLY A 193 9.44 -16.33 8.99
C GLY A 193 10.71 -15.50 8.76
N LEU A 194 10.58 -14.21 8.46
CA LEU A 194 11.71 -13.31 8.21
C LEU A 194 12.21 -12.73 9.54
N THR A 195 13.42 -13.13 9.96
CA THR A 195 14.04 -12.71 11.22
C THR A 195 15.04 -11.56 11.04
N ASN A 196 15.34 -11.21 9.79
CA ASN A 196 16.33 -10.19 9.43
C ASN A 196 15.70 -8.83 9.06
N CYS A 197 14.39 -8.65 9.30
CA CYS A 197 13.70 -7.37 9.13
C CYS A 197 13.51 -6.67 10.49
N THR A 198 13.82 -5.39 10.55
CA THR A 198 13.53 -4.54 11.71
C THR A 198 12.80 -3.29 11.24
N PHE A 199 11.72 -2.89 11.95
CA PHE A 199 10.87 -1.78 11.54
C PHE A 199 10.74 -0.73 12.61
N TYR A 200 10.92 0.54 12.25
CA TYR A 200 10.87 1.72 13.10
C TYR A 200 9.75 2.66 12.68
N CYS A 201 9.01 3.18 13.66
CA CYS A 201 7.94 4.15 13.44
C CYS A 201 8.42 5.55 13.79
N GLY A 202 8.26 6.48 12.85
CA GLY A 202 8.52 7.91 13.05
C GLY A 202 8.44 8.70 11.75
N ASP A 203 8.22 10.01 11.88
CA ASP A 203 8.29 10.91 10.71
C ASP A 203 9.71 10.85 10.14
N MET A 204 9.81 10.56 8.85
CA MET A 204 11.09 10.30 8.18
C MET A 204 12.12 11.41 8.40
N LYS A 205 11.68 12.67 8.34
CA LYS A 205 12.57 13.83 8.52
C LYS A 205 13.11 14.01 9.94
N ASP A 206 12.47 13.35 10.92
CA ASP A 206 12.81 13.47 12.33
C ASP A 206 13.54 12.23 12.85
N ILE A 207 13.11 11.02 12.47
CA ILE A 207 13.73 9.76 12.92
C ILE A 207 14.99 9.42 12.14
N PHE A 208 15.03 9.67 10.82
CA PHE A 208 16.20 9.38 9.98
C PHE A 208 17.21 10.50 10.10
N ASN A 209 17.95 10.49 11.21
CA ASN A 209 18.89 11.52 11.64
C ASN A 209 20.28 10.93 12.01
N ASP A 210 21.21 11.78 12.45
CA ASP A 210 22.58 11.39 12.79
C ASP A 210 22.61 10.36 13.95
N GLU A 211 21.72 10.48 14.92
CA GLU A 211 21.61 9.53 16.02
C GLU A 211 21.15 8.14 15.53
N PHE A 212 20.15 8.13 14.64
CA PHE A 212 19.69 6.89 14.01
C PHE A 212 20.84 6.23 13.26
N LEU A 213 21.58 6.97 12.43
CA LEU A 213 22.69 6.44 11.64
C LEU A 213 23.83 5.93 12.52
N ALA A 214 24.08 6.58 13.66
CA ALA A 214 25.12 6.15 14.60
C ALA A 214 24.78 4.86 15.35
N ASN A 215 23.48 4.59 15.58
CA ASN A 215 22.99 3.45 16.35
C ASN A 215 22.64 2.22 15.50
N HIS A 216 22.71 2.33 14.16
CA HIS A 216 22.34 1.24 13.26
C HIS A 216 23.48 0.92 12.29
N PRO A 217 23.53 -0.32 11.77
CA PRO A 217 24.53 -0.68 10.76
C PRO A 217 24.44 0.23 9.54
N LYS A 218 25.60 0.55 8.96
CA LYS A 218 25.64 1.29 7.71
C LYS A 218 24.97 0.47 6.60
N ALA A 219 24.07 1.09 5.86
CA ALA A 219 23.45 0.45 4.70
C ALA A 219 24.36 0.56 3.46
N GLU A 220 24.56 -0.54 2.77
CA GLU A 220 25.17 -0.60 1.44
C GLU A 220 24.15 -0.26 0.35
N VAL A 221 22.90 -0.62 0.55
CA VAL A 221 21.82 -0.34 -0.38
C VAL A 221 20.69 0.39 0.32
N LEU A 222 20.17 1.43 -0.31
CA LEU A 222 18.98 2.15 0.15
C LEU A 222 17.87 2.02 -0.90
N ILE A 223 16.70 1.61 -0.47
CA ILE A 223 15.47 1.62 -1.26
C ILE A 223 14.56 2.70 -0.70
N THR A 224 13.87 3.42 -1.54
CA THR A 224 12.93 4.46 -1.12
C THR A 224 11.73 4.52 -2.06
N ASP A 225 10.51 4.60 -1.48
CA ASP A 225 9.24 4.77 -2.20
C ASP A 225 8.41 5.87 -1.52
N PRO A 226 8.83 7.15 -1.65
CA PRO A 226 8.21 8.25 -0.95
C PRO A 226 6.83 8.61 -1.52
N PRO A 227 6.02 9.41 -0.78
CA PRO A 227 4.76 9.93 -1.29
C PRO A 227 4.95 10.83 -2.51
N ARG A 228 3.83 11.21 -3.16
CA ARG A 228 3.83 12.01 -4.41
C ARG A 228 4.64 13.31 -4.35
N ASP A 229 4.81 13.87 -3.16
CA ASP A 229 5.61 15.08 -2.95
C ASP A 229 7.12 14.84 -2.98
N GLY A 230 7.54 13.58 -3.10
CA GLY A 230 8.94 13.17 -3.03
C GLY A 230 9.49 13.21 -1.61
N MET A 231 10.81 13.18 -1.48
CA MET A 231 11.50 13.24 -0.20
C MET A 231 11.63 14.67 0.32
N HIS A 232 11.55 14.82 1.64
CA HIS A 232 11.90 16.06 2.30
C HIS A 232 13.43 16.29 2.18
N GLN A 233 13.88 17.54 2.02
CA GLN A 233 15.30 17.88 1.83
C GLN A 233 16.19 17.28 2.93
N LYS A 234 15.78 17.32 4.19
CA LYS A 234 16.53 16.71 5.31
C LYS A 234 16.78 15.22 5.12
N VAL A 235 15.82 14.50 4.52
CA VAL A 235 15.97 13.07 4.24
C VAL A 235 17.02 12.83 3.18
N VAL A 236 17.02 13.65 2.11
CA VAL A 236 18.07 13.60 1.08
C VAL A 236 19.45 13.89 1.68
N GLU A 237 19.57 14.90 2.55
CA GLU A 237 20.82 15.23 3.25
C GLU A 237 21.32 14.05 4.12
N GLN A 238 20.41 13.33 4.81
CA GLN A 238 20.77 12.15 5.58
C GLN A 238 21.17 10.96 4.71
N ILE A 239 20.54 10.78 3.55
CA ILE A 239 20.94 9.76 2.57
C ILE A 239 22.36 10.05 2.09
N LEU A 240 22.70 11.31 1.80
CA LEU A 240 24.06 11.71 1.41
C LEU A 240 25.09 11.46 2.51
N LYS A 241 24.73 11.65 3.79
CA LYS A 241 25.58 11.33 4.94
C LYS A 241 25.75 9.82 5.14
N LEU A 242 24.68 9.04 5.05
CA LEU A 242 24.70 7.57 5.09
C LEU A 242 25.60 7.04 3.97
N SER A 243 25.53 7.68 2.82
CA SER A 243 26.38 7.39 1.65
C SER A 243 26.35 5.90 1.26
N PRO A 244 25.16 5.32 0.98
CA PRO A 244 25.06 3.95 0.50
C PRO A 244 25.72 3.79 -0.87
N ASP A 245 26.14 2.58 -1.22
CA ASP A 245 26.78 2.32 -2.50
C ASP A 245 25.78 2.39 -3.66
N LYS A 246 24.52 2.01 -3.38
CA LYS A 246 23.40 2.04 -4.33
C LYS A 246 22.15 2.64 -3.70
N ILE A 247 21.37 3.37 -4.51
CA ILE A 247 20.03 3.83 -4.16
C ILE A 247 19.07 3.35 -5.25
N VAL A 248 18.01 2.65 -4.85
CA VAL A 248 16.90 2.29 -5.72
C VAL A 248 15.69 3.15 -5.32
N TYR A 249 15.36 4.10 -6.19
CA TYR A 249 14.29 5.06 -5.94
C TYR A 249 13.04 4.69 -6.77
N VAL A 250 12.02 4.17 -6.11
CA VAL A 250 10.68 3.95 -6.66
C VAL A 250 9.85 5.20 -6.46
N SER A 251 9.06 5.61 -7.45
CA SER A 251 8.25 6.85 -7.35
C SER A 251 7.05 6.82 -8.27
N CYS A 252 5.90 7.22 -7.74
CA CYS A 252 4.68 7.47 -8.52
C CYS A 252 4.64 8.87 -9.18
N ASN A 253 5.69 9.69 -9.00
CA ASN A 253 5.79 11.04 -9.56
C ASN A 253 7.21 11.33 -10.07
N SER A 254 7.41 11.21 -11.37
CA SER A 254 8.71 11.41 -12.00
C SER A 254 9.26 12.83 -11.85
N ALA A 255 8.41 13.86 -11.67
CA ALA A 255 8.85 15.24 -11.51
C ALA A 255 9.50 15.46 -10.14
N THR A 256 8.89 14.96 -9.06
CA THR A 256 9.50 15.04 -7.73
C THR A 256 10.70 14.12 -7.59
N GLN A 257 10.68 12.94 -8.23
CA GLN A 257 11.85 12.08 -8.33
C GLN A 257 13.03 12.80 -9.00
N ALA A 258 12.82 13.45 -10.16
CA ALA A 258 13.85 14.19 -10.85
C ALA A 258 14.43 15.34 -10.01
N ARG A 259 13.58 16.06 -9.25
CA ARG A 259 14.00 17.09 -8.29
C ARG A 259 14.93 16.50 -7.23
N ASP A 260 14.55 15.37 -6.62
CA ASP A 260 15.32 14.74 -5.55
C ASP A 260 16.65 14.18 -6.09
N LEU A 261 16.62 13.57 -7.29
CA LEU A 261 17.84 13.10 -7.96
C LEU A 261 18.83 14.25 -8.26
N ALA A 262 18.31 15.42 -8.64
CA ALA A 262 19.15 16.58 -8.90
C ALA A 262 19.94 17.05 -7.65
N LEU A 263 19.37 16.84 -6.43
CA LEU A 263 20.06 17.13 -5.17
C LEU A 263 21.21 16.14 -4.87
N MET A 264 21.21 14.97 -5.48
CA MET A 264 22.19 13.90 -5.24
C MET A 264 23.26 13.81 -6.35
N LYS A 265 23.15 14.58 -7.45
CA LYS A 265 23.93 14.45 -8.68
C LYS A 265 25.46 14.52 -8.51
N ASP A 266 25.93 15.22 -7.47
CA ASP A 266 27.36 15.39 -7.21
C ASP A 266 27.98 14.21 -6.43
N HIS A 267 27.13 13.31 -5.92
CA HIS A 267 27.52 12.13 -5.13
C HIS A 267 27.11 10.83 -5.81
N TYR A 268 26.08 10.86 -6.66
CA TYR A 268 25.50 9.67 -7.29
C TYR A 268 25.31 9.87 -8.79
N ARG A 269 25.63 8.85 -9.53
CA ARG A 269 25.34 8.75 -10.97
C ARG A 269 24.05 7.97 -11.18
N LEU A 270 23.11 8.54 -11.92
CA LEU A 270 21.93 7.82 -12.41
C LEU A 270 22.37 6.82 -13.50
N VAL A 271 22.15 5.53 -13.25
CA VAL A 271 22.60 4.44 -14.14
C VAL A 271 21.47 3.92 -15.00
N LYS A 272 20.26 3.79 -14.41
CA LYS A 272 19.14 3.15 -15.07
C LYS A 272 17.82 3.76 -14.61
N ILE A 273 16.86 3.86 -15.52
CA ILE A 273 15.47 4.24 -15.25
C ILE A 273 14.56 3.19 -15.91
N LEU A 274 13.53 2.78 -15.21
CA LEU A 274 12.52 1.86 -15.71
C LEU A 274 11.12 2.33 -15.30
N PRO A 275 10.28 2.79 -16.24
CA PRO A 275 8.88 3.04 -15.96
C PRO A 275 8.09 1.73 -15.86
N VAL A 276 7.13 1.67 -14.93
CA VAL A 276 6.22 0.54 -14.72
C VAL A 276 4.79 1.06 -14.78
N ASP A 277 4.01 0.56 -15.74
CA ASP A 277 2.60 0.94 -15.91
C ASP A 277 1.72 0.20 -14.90
N MET A 278 1.62 0.77 -13.68
CA MET A 278 0.83 0.20 -12.60
C MET A 278 -0.68 0.26 -12.84
N PHE A 279 -1.14 1.27 -13.57
CA PHE A 279 -2.56 1.51 -13.81
C PHE A 279 -2.82 1.84 -15.28
N PRO A 280 -2.78 0.83 -16.18
CA PRO A 280 -3.11 1.01 -17.59
C PRO A 280 -4.44 1.75 -17.75
N GLN A 281 -4.55 2.60 -18.77
CA GLN A 281 -5.68 3.51 -19.00
C GLN A 281 -5.72 4.76 -18.11
N THR A 282 -4.70 4.99 -17.30
CA THR A 282 -4.50 6.24 -16.54
C THR A 282 -3.19 6.92 -16.95
N HIS A 283 -2.96 8.14 -16.44
CA HIS A 283 -1.70 8.85 -16.62
C HIS A 283 -0.66 8.52 -15.51
N HIS A 284 -1.02 7.62 -14.58
CA HIS A 284 -0.14 7.27 -13.47
C HIS A 284 0.84 6.18 -13.89
N VAL A 285 2.13 6.48 -13.77
CA VAL A 285 3.24 5.56 -14.05
C VAL A 285 4.16 5.56 -12.85
N GLU A 286 4.48 4.38 -12.35
CA GLU A 286 5.58 4.22 -11.40
C GLU A 286 6.92 4.23 -12.13
N ASN A 287 7.95 4.73 -11.49
CA ASN A 287 9.29 4.81 -12.09
C ASN A 287 10.34 4.33 -11.09
N ILE A 288 11.19 3.40 -11.53
CA ILE A 288 12.32 2.90 -10.73
C ILE A 288 13.59 3.53 -11.27
N ALA A 289 14.35 4.22 -10.43
CA ALA A 289 15.66 4.78 -10.77
C ALA A 289 16.76 4.10 -9.94
N LEU A 290 17.82 3.68 -10.61
CA LEU A 290 19.05 3.17 -9.98
C LEU A 290 20.13 4.24 -9.99
N LEU A 291 20.60 4.59 -8.81
CA LEU A 291 21.75 5.45 -8.61
C LEU A 291 22.91 4.64 -8.00
N VAL A 292 24.09 4.93 -8.46
CA VAL A 292 25.33 4.33 -7.94
C VAL A 292 26.24 5.45 -7.50
N LYS A 293 26.87 5.26 -6.36
CA LYS A 293 27.84 6.21 -5.79
C LYS A 293 28.99 6.46 -6.76
N ILE A 294 29.42 7.73 -6.89
CA ILE A 294 30.55 8.17 -7.72
C ILE A 294 31.87 7.92 -6.98
#